data_10cd68379191fbc758231dab3df6e908
#
_entry.id   10cd68379191fbc758231dab3df6e908
#
_cell.length_a   1.000
_cell.length_b   1.000
_cell.length_c   1.000
_cell.angle_alpha   90.00
_cell.angle_beta   90.00
_cell.angle_gamma   90.00
#
_symmetry.space_group_name_H-M   'P 1'
#
loop_
_entity.id
_entity.type
_entity.pdbx_description
1 polymer ?
#
loop_
_entity_poly.entity_id
_entity_poly.type
_entity_poly.pdbx_seq_one_letter_code
_entity_poly.pdbx_strand_id
1 'polypeptide(L)'
;MLSILLPVYNCNCVALVTELQRQCVECGTDFEIIVADDGSLSSSDSVLLPPDSIASSPLLPCSSAAVRSRATRHCLVEENRTIENLPHVRYIIREENVGRSAIRNFLVSQAKGDRLLFIDGDLSLNNPSFIRNYLQTEGDVVVGGIAIGGNPDQWKGNLRYRYERQCEAINTVESRQSQPYQHLATNLLVHRSVLGEKPYDEKISHYGYEDVLLGKCFHQQQVVVKHIDNPVLFCDFEDNASYLAKTEEALRTLFAFRKELKGYSRLLDKAECIERLHLSPLFVTAYKLFNEPIKNCLLGNKPKVFWFNIYKLLYYLHYTKNAI
;
A
#
# COMPACT_ATOMS: atom_id res chain seq x y z
N MET A 1 14.02 22.23 -3.07
CA MET A 1 14.58 20.88 -3.26
C MET A 1 13.47 19.84 -3.18
N LEU A 2 13.51 18.80 -4.03
CA LEU A 2 12.59 17.65 -4.02
C LEU A 2 13.24 16.47 -3.28
N SER A 3 12.57 15.91 -2.26
CA SER A 3 12.96 14.65 -1.65
C SER A 3 11.99 13.55 -2.06
N ILE A 4 12.49 12.49 -2.70
CA ILE A 4 11.70 11.31 -3.08
C ILE A 4 11.93 10.23 -2.03
N LEU A 5 10.85 9.75 -1.42
CA LEU A 5 10.86 8.90 -0.24
C LEU A 5 10.24 7.54 -0.56
N LEU A 6 11.08 6.50 -0.54
CA LEU A 6 10.68 5.13 -0.87
C LEU A 6 10.80 4.21 0.35
N PRO A 7 9.70 3.82 0.99
CA PRO A 7 9.69 2.68 1.90
C PRO A 7 9.81 1.38 1.09
N VAL A 8 10.69 0.49 1.50
CA VAL A 8 10.95 -0.80 0.85
C VAL A 8 10.85 -1.92 1.89
N TYR A 9 10.19 -3.00 1.55
CA TYR A 9 10.15 -4.22 2.33
C TYR A 9 9.99 -5.44 1.43
N ASN A 10 10.98 -6.31 1.42
CA ASN A 10 10.98 -7.55 0.64
C ASN A 10 10.69 -7.35 -0.87
N CYS A 11 11.09 -6.24 -1.48
CA CYS A 11 10.93 -5.98 -2.91
C CYS A 11 12.21 -5.41 -3.53
N ASN A 12 12.36 -5.56 -4.85
CA ASN A 12 13.42 -4.94 -5.62
C ASN A 12 12.94 -3.58 -6.12
N CYS A 13 13.68 -2.52 -5.80
CA CYS A 13 13.37 -1.15 -6.20
C CYS A 13 14.37 -0.55 -7.19
N VAL A 14 15.36 -1.31 -7.66
CA VAL A 14 16.48 -0.80 -8.48
C VAL A 14 15.98 -0.08 -9.74
N ALA A 15 15.10 -0.71 -10.51
CA ALA A 15 14.57 -0.13 -11.74
C ALA A 15 13.79 1.16 -11.49
N LEU A 16 12.96 1.18 -10.45
CA LEU A 16 12.18 2.36 -10.06
C LEU A 16 13.11 3.52 -9.67
N VAL A 17 14.08 3.27 -8.79
CA VAL A 17 15.00 4.30 -8.30
C VAL A 17 15.88 4.84 -9.43
N THR A 18 16.37 3.96 -10.31
CA THR A 18 17.18 4.36 -11.47
C THR A 18 16.38 5.27 -12.40
N GLU A 19 15.11 4.95 -12.68
CA GLU A 19 14.27 5.77 -13.54
C GLU A 19 13.91 7.11 -12.89
N LEU A 20 13.60 7.14 -11.60
CA LEU A 20 13.35 8.38 -10.85
C LEU A 20 14.58 9.30 -10.88
N GLN A 21 15.76 8.75 -10.62
CA GLN A 21 17.03 9.47 -10.65
C GLN A 21 17.30 10.06 -12.02
N ARG A 22 17.14 9.24 -13.08
CA ARG A 22 17.31 9.69 -14.47
C ARG A 22 16.41 10.88 -14.81
N GLN A 23 15.12 10.80 -14.45
CA GLN A 23 14.16 11.88 -14.71
C GLN A 23 14.48 13.14 -13.92
N CYS A 24 14.93 13.03 -12.66
CA CYS A 24 15.33 14.18 -11.86
C CYS A 24 16.54 14.91 -12.49
N VAL A 25 17.55 14.16 -12.95
CA VAL A 25 18.71 14.71 -13.64
C VAL A 25 18.30 15.41 -14.95
N GLU A 26 17.45 14.78 -15.75
CA GLU A 26 16.94 15.40 -17.00
C GLU A 26 16.14 16.67 -16.77
N CYS A 27 15.42 16.75 -15.65
CA CYS A 27 14.68 17.97 -15.28
C CYS A 27 15.60 19.07 -14.73
N GLY A 28 16.86 18.79 -14.42
CA GLY A 28 17.80 19.75 -13.82
C GLY A 28 17.33 20.29 -12.47
N THR A 29 16.53 19.50 -11.73
CA THR A 29 16.02 19.91 -10.42
C THR A 29 16.99 19.55 -9.30
N ASP A 30 17.00 20.33 -8.22
CA ASP A 30 17.69 19.94 -6.99
C ASP A 30 16.87 18.88 -6.26
N PHE A 31 17.46 17.68 -6.03
CA PHE A 31 16.76 16.52 -5.50
C PHE A 31 17.64 15.61 -4.63
N GLU A 32 16.97 14.79 -3.84
CA GLU A 32 17.52 13.58 -3.23
C GLU A 32 16.49 12.44 -3.32
N ILE A 33 16.97 11.19 -3.37
CA ILE A 33 16.16 9.99 -3.28
C ILE A 33 16.58 9.23 -2.03
N ILE A 34 15.65 8.96 -1.13
CA ILE A 34 15.91 8.24 0.11
C ILE A 34 15.07 6.96 0.09
N VAL A 35 15.77 5.85 0.05
CA VAL A 35 15.18 4.52 0.12
C VAL A 35 15.45 3.96 1.51
N ALA A 36 14.41 3.57 2.24
CA ALA A 36 14.54 2.94 3.55
C ALA A 36 13.95 1.53 3.52
N ASP A 37 14.81 0.54 3.72
CA ASP A 37 14.44 -0.86 3.87
C ASP A 37 13.98 -1.12 5.30
N ASP A 38 12.73 -1.52 5.45
CA ASP A 38 12.05 -1.73 6.73
C ASP A 38 12.30 -3.13 7.29
N GLY A 39 13.57 -3.52 7.41
CA GLY A 39 13.97 -4.77 8.03
C GLY A 39 13.77 -6.01 7.18
N SER A 40 14.00 -5.95 5.86
CA SER A 40 13.91 -7.13 4.98
C SER A 40 14.85 -8.27 5.40
N LEU A 41 15.91 -7.99 6.15
CA LEU A 41 16.84 -8.99 6.70
C LEU A 41 16.46 -9.48 8.11
N SER A 42 15.44 -8.88 8.74
CA SER A 42 15.03 -9.23 10.10
C SER A 42 14.63 -10.70 10.22
N SER A 43 15.00 -11.32 11.34
CA SER A 43 14.64 -12.71 11.67
C SER A 43 13.24 -12.87 12.26
N SER A 44 12.55 -11.76 12.55
CA SER A 44 11.26 -11.77 13.27
C SER A 44 10.07 -12.33 12.48
N ASP A 45 10.20 -12.46 11.15
CA ASP A 45 9.14 -13.01 10.28
C ASP A 45 9.05 -14.54 10.25
N SER A 46 9.74 -15.25 11.15
CA SER A 46 9.76 -16.72 11.19
C SER A 46 8.52 -17.36 11.86
N VAL A 47 7.54 -16.59 12.28
CA VAL A 47 6.37 -17.09 13.00
C VAL A 47 5.09 -16.78 12.25
N LEU A 48 4.75 -17.59 11.25
CA LEU A 48 3.35 -17.86 10.79
C LEU A 48 3.29 -18.78 9.57
N LEU A 49 4.02 -19.90 9.58
CA LEU A 49 3.69 -21.01 8.66
C LEU A 49 3.64 -22.34 9.43
N PRO A 50 2.65 -23.19 9.21
CA PRO A 50 2.69 -24.55 9.67
C PRO A 50 3.81 -25.34 8.95
N PRO A 51 4.44 -26.36 9.59
CA PRO A 51 5.69 -26.96 9.15
C PRO A 51 5.64 -27.88 7.91
N ASP A 52 4.56 -27.96 7.15
CA ASP A 52 4.37 -29.04 6.17
C ASP A 52 4.19 -28.57 4.71
N SER A 53 5.00 -27.63 4.20
CA SER A 53 5.00 -27.36 2.75
C SER A 53 6.40 -27.14 2.17
N ILE A 54 7.27 -28.15 2.27
CA ILE A 54 8.48 -28.21 1.44
C ILE A 54 8.22 -29.21 0.31
N ALA A 55 7.81 -28.71 -0.84
CA ALA A 55 7.86 -29.46 -2.08
C ALA A 55 8.48 -28.60 -3.19
N SER A 56 9.56 -29.10 -3.70
CA SER A 56 10.41 -28.61 -4.79
C SER A 56 9.62 -28.20 -6.05
N SER A 57 9.88 -26.97 -6.54
CA SER A 57 9.55 -26.58 -7.91
C SER A 57 10.58 -25.61 -8.48
N PRO A 58 10.88 -25.67 -9.81
CA PRO A 58 12.03 -24.99 -10.39
C PRO A 58 11.79 -23.49 -10.57
N LEU A 59 12.90 -22.77 -10.62
CA LEU A 59 13.09 -21.33 -10.81
C LEU A 59 12.03 -20.69 -11.73
N LEU A 60 11.09 -19.95 -11.16
CA LEU A 60 10.25 -18.99 -11.85
C LEU A 60 10.69 -17.56 -11.47
N PRO A 61 10.60 -16.58 -12.39
CA PRO A 61 11.00 -15.21 -12.11
C PRO A 61 10.18 -14.62 -10.97
N CYS A 62 10.89 -13.88 -10.13
CA CYS A 62 10.48 -13.28 -8.87
C CYS A 62 9.21 -12.43 -9.00
N SER A 63 8.06 -12.98 -8.68
CA SER A 63 6.81 -12.25 -8.53
C SER A 63 5.97 -12.85 -7.42
N SER A 64 5.96 -12.20 -6.33
CA SER A 64 4.97 -12.13 -5.24
C SER A 64 5.63 -11.95 -3.88
N ALA A 65 5.03 -11.12 -3.03
CA ALA A 65 5.41 -10.95 -1.62
C ALA A 65 5.02 -12.18 -0.75
N ALA A 66 5.03 -13.38 -1.35
CA ALA A 66 4.98 -14.64 -0.63
C ALA A 66 6.23 -14.74 0.24
N VAL A 67 6.13 -15.36 1.39
CA VAL A 67 7.21 -15.57 2.36
C VAL A 67 8.51 -15.98 1.64
N ARG A 68 9.33 -14.99 1.31
CA ARG A 68 10.61 -15.22 0.61
C ARG A 68 11.58 -15.85 1.59
N SER A 69 12.31 -16.85 1.15
CA SER A 69 13.36 -17.44 1.98
C SER A 69 14.36 -16.38 2.45
N ARG A 70 15.05 -16.60 3.56
CA ARG A 70 16.09 -15.68 4.05
C ARG A 70 17.15 -15.40 2.98
N ALA A 71 17.53 -16.42 2.20
CA ALA A 71 18.46 -16.28 1.09
C ALA A 71 17.94 -15.34 -0.01
N THR A 72 16.66 -15.45 -0.38
CA THR A 72 16.02 -14.56 -1.36
C THR A 72 15.95 -13.12 -0.87
N ARG A 73 15.64 -12.91 0.42
CA ARG A 73 15.61 -11.57 1.03
C ARG A 73 17.00 -10.94 1.05
N HIS A 74 18.03 -11.71 1.40
CA HIS A 74 19.42 -11.23 1.36
C HIS A 74 19.83 -10.83 -0.07
N CYS A 75 19.49 -11.61 -1.08
CA CYS A 75 19.76 -11.29 -2.48
C CYS A 75 19.09 -9.97 -2.90
N LEU A 76 17.84 -9.75 -2.52
CA LEU A 76 17.12 -8.48 -2.82
C LEU A 76 17.77 -7.26 -2.18
N VAL A 77 18.20 -7.37 -0.92
CA VAL A 77 18.87 -6.27 -0.23
C VAL A 77 20.21 -5.96 -0.90
N GLU A 78 20.99 -6.97 -1.28
CA GLU A 78 22.26 -6.78 -2.01
C GLU A 78 22.04 -6.19 -3.42
N GLU A 79 21.01 -6.61 -4.13
CA GLU A 79 20.61 -6.00 -5.39
C GLU A 79 20.24 -4.52 -5.21
N ASN A 80 19.41 -4.21 -4.20
CA ASN A 80 19.01 -2.85 -3.88
C ASN A 80 20.21 -1.95 -3.48
N ARG A 81 21.26 -2.51 -2.85
CA ARG A 81 22.49 -1.74 -2.53
C ARG A 81 23.15 -1.11 -3.77
N THR A 82 22.94 -1.66 -4.96
CA THR A 82 23.49 -1.12 -6.18
C THR A 82 23.05 0.32 -6.48
N ILE A 83 21.88 0.74 -5.92
CA ILE A 83 21.39 2.11 -6.09
C ILE A 83 22.26 3.16 -5.36
N GLU A 84 23.06 2.77 -4.36
CA GLU A 84 23.99 3.67 -3.66
C GLU A 84 25.06 4.27 -4.59
N ASN A 85 25.30 3.63 -5.73
CA ASN A 85 26.21 4.15 -6.76
C ASN A 85 25.58 5.28 -7.60
N LEU A 86 24.28 5.54 -7.47
CA LEU A 86 23.59 6.61 -8.18
C LEU A 86 23.76 7.94 -7.42
N PRO A 87 24.12 9.05 -8.10
CA PRO A 87 24.21 10.36 -7.47
C PRO A 87 22.89 10.79 -6.82
N HIS A 88 22.97 11.38 -5.63
CA HIS A 88 21.84 11.88 -4.84
C HIS A 88 20.88 10.80 -4.32
N VAL A 89 21.30 9.53 -4.33
CA VAL A 89 20.54 8.40 -3.79
C VAL A 89 21.17 7.92 -2.49
N ARG A 90 20.33 7.65 -1.48
CA ARG A 90 20.72 7.03 -0.22
C ARG A 90 19.87 5.79 0.03
N TYR A 91 20.50 4.66 0.35
CA TYR A 91 19.82 3.44 0.77
C TYR A 91 20.10 3.18 2.25
N ILE A 92 19.06 3.10 3.06
CA ILE A 92 19.14 2.95 4.52
C ILE A 92 18.47 1.63 4.89
N ILE A 93 19.25 0.70 5.46
CA ILE A 93 18.74 -0.60 5.89
C ILE A 93 18.49 -0.53 7.39
N ARG A 94 17.26 -0.88 7.81
CA ARG A 94 16.90 -0.99 9.21
C ARG A 94 17.01 -2.44 9.67
N GLU A 95 17.31 -2.62 10.95
CA GLU A 95 17.48 -3.95 11.54
C GLU A 95 16.14 -4.67 11.74
N GLU A 96 15.06 -3.92 11.99
CA GLU A 96 13.73 -4.45 12.30
C GLU A 96 12.65 -3.80 11.45
N ASN A 97 11.59 -4.56 11.18
CA ASN A 97 10.37 -4.04 10.56
C ASN A 97 9.58 -3.26 11.62
N VAL A 98 9.38 -1.97 11.36
CA VAL A 98 8.65 -1.06 12.27
C VAL A 98 7.26 -0.70 11.74
N GLY A 99 6.91 -1.17 10.56
CA GLY A 99 5.62 -0.96 9.92
C GLY A 99 5.52 0.34 9.12
N ARG A 100 4.43 0.42 8.32
CA ARG A 100 4.25 1.43 7.26
C ARG A 100 4.23 2.87 7.77
N SER A 101 3.63 3.13 8.93
CA SER A 101 3.59 4.47 9.53
C SER A 101 4.96 4.93 9.99
N ALA A 102 5.66 4.08 10.76
CA ALA A 102 6.94 4.44 11.35
C ALA A 102 8.04 4.59 10.29
N ILE A 103 8.07 3.72 9.26
CA ILE A 103 9.07 3.85 8.18
C ILE A 103 8.86 5.13 7.35
N ARG A 104 7.60 5.55 7.09
CA ARG A 104 7.33 6.81 6.40
C ARG A 104 7.70 8.02 7.25
N ASN A 105 7.42 8.02 8.56
CA ASN A 105 7.88 9.08 9.47
C ASN A 105 9.41 9.14 9.53
N PHE A 106 10.07 7.99 9.57
CA PHE A 106 11.54 7.93 9.50
C PHE A 106 12.05 8.58 8.21
N LEU A 107 11.47 8.25 7.05
CA LEU A 107 11.85 8.86 5.77
C LEU A 107 11.65 10.39 5.79
N VAL A 108 10.55 10.89 6.35
CA VAL A 108 10.32 12.34 6.54
C VAL A 108 11.43 12.98 7.36
N SER A 109 11.87 12.33 8.45
CA SER A 109 12.95 12.82 9.31
C SER A 109 14.32 12.87 8.61
N GLN A 110 14.53 12.02 7.62
CA GLN A 110 15.79 11.94 6.84
C GLN A 110 15.82 12.91 5.66
N ALA A 111 14.66 13.40 5.23
CA ALA A 111 14.52 14.27 4.06
C ALA A 111 14.96 15.71 4.35
N LYS A 112 15.60 16.35 3.39
CA LYS A 112 16.08 17.75 3.47
C LYS A 112 15.21 18.71 2.65
N GLY A 113 14.45 18.19 1.66
CA GLY A 113 13.64 18.99 0.76
C GLY A 113 12.34 19.48 1.40
N ASP A 114 11.78 20.51 0.77
CA ASP A 114 10.48 21.09 1.16
C ASP A 114 9.30 20.39 0.48
N ARG A 115 9.55 19.76 -0.65
CA ARG A 115 8.58 18.94 -1.39
C ARG A 115 8.94 17.47 -1.21
N LEU A 116 8.05 16.69 -0.63
CA LEU A 116 8.23 15.29 -0.29
C LEU A 116 7.35 14.44 -1.18
N LEU A 117 7.94 13.60 -2.03
CA LEU A 117 7.23 12.68 -2.92
C LEU A 117 7.34 11.25 -2.39
N PHE A 118 6.23 10.70 -1.92
CA PHE A 118 6.15 9.32 -1.43
C PHE A 118 5.79 8.36 -2.55
N ILE A 119 6.61 7.33 -2.76
CA ILE A 119 6.37 6.25 -3.73
C ILE A 119 6.73 4.93 -3.06
N ASP A 120 5.81 3.95 -3.05
CA ASP A 120 6.11 2.62 -2.53
C ASP A 120 7.11 1.89 -3.45
N GLY A 121 8.07 1.16 -2.87
CA GLY A 121 9.20 0.60 -3.59
C GLY A 121 8.87 -0.59 -4.51
N ASP A 122 7.65 -1.16 -4.43
CA ASP A 122 7.14 -2.25 -5.26
C ASP A 122 6.41 -1.77 -6.54
N LEU A 123 6.46 -0.46 -6.81
CA LEU A 123 5.81 0.17 -7.97
C LEU A 123 6.78 0.34 -9.15
N SER A 124 6.23 0.64 -10.32
CA SER A 124 6.98 0.90 -11.54
C SER A 124 6.56 2.22 -12.20
N LEU A 125 7.42 2.76 -13.05
CA LEU A 125 7.13 3.95 -13.86
C LEU A 125 7.11 3.59 -15.34
N ASN A 126 6.15 4.16 -16.08
CA ASN A 126 6.09 4.09 -17.53
C ASN A 126 5.97 5.48 -18.19
N ASN A 127 5.78 6.53 -17.38
CA ASN A 127 5.68 7.91 -17.85
C ASN A 127 7.06 8.57 -17.81
N PRO A 128 7.70 8.90 -18.98
CA PRO A 128 9.00 9.56 -19.02
C PRO A 128 8.98 11.02 -18.52
N SER A 129 7.79 11.60 -18.37
CA SER A 129 7.60 12.95 -17.83
C SER A 129 7.09 12.97 -16.38
N PHE A 130 7.17 11.86 -15.66
CA PHE A 130 6.59 11.70 -14.34
C PHE A 130 7.06 12.77 -13.34
N ILE A 131 8.35 12.99 -13.23
CA ILE A 131 8.93 14.03 -12.36
C ILE A 131 8.59 15.43 -12.86
N ARG A 132 8.70 15.67 -14.17
CA ARG A 132 8.37 16.97 -14.79
C ARG A 132 6.93 17.39 -14.49
N ASN A 133 5.98 16.45 -14.56
CA ASN A 133 4.58 16.71 -14.26
C ASN A 133 4.40 17.21 -12.82
N TYR A 134 5.10 16.62 -11.86
CA TYR A 134 5.08 17.10 -10.48
C TYR A 134 5.73 18.47 -10.30
N LEU A 135 6.86 18.71 -10.97
CA LEU A 135 7.56 20.00 -10.88
C LEU A 135 6.73 21.15 -11.43
N GLN A 136 5.92 20.89 -12.46
CA GLN A 136 5.03 21.88 -13.10
C GLN A 136 3.67 22.02 -12.40
N THR A 137 3.34 21.12 -11.46
CA THR A 137 2.07 21.18 -10.76
C THR A 137 2.20 21.99 -9.48
N GLU A 138 1.36 23.01 -9.35
CA GLU A 138 1.21 23.80 -8.13
C GLU A 138 0.23 23.13 -7.16
N GLY A 139 0.50 23.27 -5.88
CA GLY A 139 -0.33 22.74 -4.79
C GLY A 139 0.51 22.20 -3.64
N ASP A 140 -0.02 22.30 -2.43
CA ASP A 140 0.63 21.78 -1.22
C ASP A 140 0.57 20.26 -1.14
N VAL A 141 -0.50 19.66 -1.67
CA VAL A 141 -0.68 18.21 -1.76
C VAL A 141 -1.15 17.84 -3.17
N VAL A 142 -0.37 16.99 -3.85
CA VAL A 142 -0.67 16.52 -5.22
C VAL A 142 -0.58 15.01 -5.28
N VAL A 143 -1.62 14.36 -5.82
CA VAL A 143 -1.74 12.89 -5.92
C VAL A 143 -1.77 12.47 -7.39
N GLY A 144 -0.82 11.65 -7.81
CA GLY A 144 -0.70 11.20 -9.20
C GLY A 144 -1.62 10.02 -9.56
N GLY A 145 -2.02 9.22 -8.57
CA GLY A 145 -2.82 8.01 -8.75
C GLY A 145 -2.00 6.75 -9.03
N ILE A 146 -2.69 5.64 -9.18
CA ILE A 146 -2.14 4.32 -9.46
C ILE A 146 -2.86 3.74 -10.67
N ALA A 147 -2.12 3.22 -11.63
CA ALA A 147 -2.64 2.41 -12.73
C ALA A 147 -2.26 0.94 -12.52
N ILE A 148 -3.10 0.03 -12.98
CA ILE A 148 -2.89 -1.40 -12.83
C ILE A 148 -2.25 -1.97 -14.09
N GLY A 149 -0.99 -2.36 -13.95
CA GLY A 149 -0.18 -3.00 -14.99
C GLY A 149 -0.20 -4.52 -14.89
N GLY A 150 0.83 -5.14 -15.45
CA GLY A 150 1.01 -6.59 -15.50
C GLY A 150 0.30 -7.26 -16.68
N ASN A 151 0.65 -8.52 -16.92
CA ASN A 151 0.06 -9.33 -17.99
C ASN A 151 -1.31 -9.89 -17.56
N PRO A 152 -2.44 -9.53 -18.23
CA PRO A 152 -3.77 -10.01 -17.88
C PRO A 152 -3.90 -11.55 -17.88
N ASP A 153 -3.19 -12.24 -18.78
CA ASP A 153 -3.24 -13.72 -18.85
C ASP A 153 -2.57 -14.39 -17.65
N GLN A 154 -1.50 -13.79 -17.15
CA GLN A 154 -0.80 -14.23 -15.94
C GLN A 154 -1.68 -14.01 -14.70
N TRP A 155 -2.33 -12.87 -14.60
CA TRP A 155 -3.01 -12.41 -13.39
C TRP A 155 -4.52 -12.66 -13.37
N LYS A 156 -5.11 -13.25 -14.42
CA LYS A 156 -6.57 -13.51 -14.48
C LYS A 156 -7.16 -14.32 -13.34
N GLY A 157 -6.35 -15.16 -12.68
CA GLY A 157 -6.71 -15.96 -11.50
C GLY A 157 -6.40 -15.28 -10.16
N ASN A 158 -5.81 -14.10 -10.18
CA ASN A 158 -5.39 -13.39 -8.96
C ASN A 158 -6.50 -12.47 -8.45
N LEU A 159 -6.83 -12.60 -7.15
CA LEU A 159 -7.91 -11.84 -6.50
C LEU A 159 -7.58 -10.36 -6.41
N ARG A 160 -6.34 -10.01 -6.00
CA ARG A 160 -5.91 -8.61 -5.88
C ARG A 160 -5.91 -7.92 -7.22
N TYR A 161 -5.35 -8.53 -8.26
CA TYR A 161 -5.38 -7.98 -9.61
C TYR A 161 -6.81 -7.65 -10.07
N ARG A 162 -7.75 -8.59 -9.88
CA ARG A 162 -9.15 -8.37 -10.26
C ARG A 162 -9.81 -7.27 -9.47
N TYR A 163 -9.52 -7.18 -8.18
CA TYR A 163 -10.04 -6.13 -7.32
C TYR A 163 -9.50 -4.75 -7.73
N GLU A 164 -8.18 -4.63 -7.89
CA GLU A 164 -7.52 -3.38 -8.27
C GLU A 164 -7.94 -2.91 -9.67
N ARG A 165 -8.05 -3.81 -10.65
CA ARG A 165 -8.58 -3.46 -11.99
C ARG A 165 -10.02 -2.93 -11.92
N GLN A 166 -10.85 -3.48 -11.07
CA GLN A 166 -12.21 -2.97 -10.87
C GLN A 166 -12.21 -1.60 -10.17
N CYS A 167 -11.30 -1.36 -9.23
CA CYS A 167 -11.12 -0.07 -8.57
C CYS A 167 -10.57 0.97 -9.55
N GLU A 168 -9.54 0.62 -10.33
CA GLU A 168 -8.95 1.52 -11.34
C GLU A 168 -10.00 2.06 -12.32
N ALA A 169 -10.90 1.21 -12.80
CA ALA A 169 -11.94 1.59 -13.77
C ALA A 169 -12.87 2.70 -13.26
N ILE A 170 -12.96 2.90 -11.95
CA ILE A 170 -13.80 3.94 -11.33
C ILE A 170 -13.01 5.08 -10.69
N ASN A 171 -11.70 4.93 -10.56
CA ASN A 171 -10.83 5.91 -9.89
C ASN A 171 -10.16 6.86 -10.90
N THR A 172 -10.97 7.47 -11.81
CA THR A 172 -10.50 8.55 -12.69
C THR A 172 -10.07 9.78 -11.88
N VAL A 173 -9.36 10.70 -12.50
CA VAL A 173 -8.94 11.96 -11.85
C VAL A 173 -10.15 12.72 -11.29
N GLU A 174 -11.23 12.82 -12.05
CA GLU A 174 -12.47 13.48 -11.63
C GLU A 174 -13.11 12.78 -10.43
N SER A 175 -13.16 11.45 -10.46
CA SER A 175 -13.67 10.65 -9.34
C SER A 175 -12.82 10.86 -8.08
N ARG A 176 -11.49 10.81 -8.19
CA ARG A 176 -10.59 11.06 -7.06
C ARG A 176 -10.71 12.49 -6.54
N GLN A 177 -10.81 13.48 -7.44
CA GLN A 177 -10.98 14.89 -7.07
C GLN A 177 -12.30 15.15 -6.35
N SER A 178 -13.36 14.37 -6.63
CA SER A 178 -14.64 14.46 -5.90
C SER A 178 -14.56 13.98 -4.45
N GLN A 179 -13.53 13.20 -4.11
CA GLN A 179 -13.23 12.70 -2.76
C GLN A 179 -11.73 12.91 -2.46
N PRO A 180 -11.27 14.17 -2.37
CA PRO A 180 -9.85 14.51 -2.49
C PRO A 180 -8.97 13.93 -1.38
N TYR A 181 -9.53 13.63 -0.22
CA TYR A 181 -8.80 13.08 0.92
C TYR A 181 -8.72 11.54 0.95
N GLN A 182 -9.11 10.89 -0.13
CA GLN A 182 -8.95 9.45 -0.35
C GLN A 182 -7.78 9.17 -1.31
N HIS A 183 -7.32 7.90 -1.35
CA HIS A 183 -6.25 7.44 -2.27
C HIS A 183 -4.88 8.12 -2.05
N LEU A 184 -4.48 8.32 -0.78
CA LEU A 184 -3.23 8.98 -0.39
C LEU A 184 -2.11 7.98 -0.01
N ALA A 185 -2.27 6.69 -0.31
CA ALA A 185 -1.35 5.64 0.14
C ALA A 185 0.06 5.75 -0.46
N THR A 186 0.15 6.18 -1.72
CA THR A 186 1.40 6.32 -2.48
C THR A 186 1.21 7.30 -3.64
N ASN A 187 2.31 7.62 -4.34
CA ASN A 187 2.33 8.59 -5.43
C ASN A 187 1.77 9.95 -4.98
N LEU A 188 2.24 10.37 -3.81
CA LEU A 188 1.77 11.51 -3.04
C LEU A 188 2.91 12.53 -2.89
N LEU A 189 2.79 13.68 -3.52
CA LEU A 189 3.67 14.84 -3.31
C LEU A 189 3.04 15.77 -2.26
N VAL A 190 3.80 16.11 -1.23
CA VAL A 190 3.33 16.99 -0.14
C VAL A 190 4.39 18.04 0.16
N HIS A 191 3.96 19.28 0.36
CA HIS A 191 4.82 20.30 0.90
C HIS A 191 5.03 20.09 2.40
N ARG A 192 6.27 20.17 2.88
CA ARG A 192 6.63 19.87 4.27
C ARG A 192 5.84 20.71 5.28
N SER A 193 5.50 21.97 4.93
CA SER A 193 4.76 22.88 5.81
C SER A 193 3.38 22.37 6.23
N VAL A 194 2.74 21.53 5.39
CA VAL A 194 1.40 20.96 5.70
C VAL A 194 1.45 19.54 6.22
N LEU A 195 2.62 18.88 6.10
CA LEU A 195 2.76 17.47 6.51
C LEU A 195 3.07 17.31 8.01
N GLY A 196 3.86 18.24 8.58
CA GLY A 196 4.39 18.11 9.94
C GLY A 196 5.57 17.13 10.04
N GLU A 197 6.07 16.92 11.25
CA GLU A 197 7.25 16.08 11.50
C GLU A 197 6.93 14.57 11.55
N LYS A 198 5.76 14.21 12.10
CA LYS A 198 5.27 12.81 12.22
C LYS A 198 3.85 12.69 11.71
N PRO A 199 3.68 12.70 10.38
CA PRO A 199 2.35 12.76 9.77
C PRO A 199 1.54 11.46 9.89
N TYR A 200 2.22 10.32 10.05
CA TYR A 200 1.57 9.01 10.16
C TYR A 200 1.47 8.58 11.64
N ASP A 201 0.31 8.10 12.05
CA ASP A 201 0.10 7.59 13.41
C ASP A 201 0.82 6.24 13.58
N GLU A 202 1.91 6.23 14.36
CA GLU A 202 2.71 5.04 14.62
C GLU A 202 1.98 4.00 15.50
N LYS A 203 0.83 4.35 16.10
CA LYS A 203 -0.04 3.35 16.76
C LYS A 203 -0.61 2.36 15.76
N ILE A 204 -0.70 2.73 14.47
CA ILE A 204 -0.98 1.79 13.39
C ILE A 204 0.32 1.05 13.05
N SER A 205 0.59 0.00 13.81
CA SER A 205 1.73 -0.91 13.60
C SER A 205 1.42 -2.04 12.62
N HIS A 206 0.11 -2.29 12.36
CA HIS A 206 -0.39 -3.30 11.44
C HIS A 206 -0.77 -2.70 10.09
N TYR A 207 -1.07 -3.58 9.13
CA TYR A 207 -1.40 -3.17 7.76
C TYR A 207 -2.73 -2.40 7.68
N GLY A 208 -2.71 -1.27 6.97
CA GLY A 208 -3.87 -0.54 6.45
C GLY A 208 -4.35 0.64 7.28
N TYR A 209 -5.01 1.58 6.59
CA TYR A 209 -5.66 2.79 7.10
C TYR A 209 -4.74 3.93 7.58
N GLU A 210 -3.43 3.80 7.50
CA GLU A 210 -2.49 4.88 7.79
C GLU A 210 -2.69 6.09 6.85
N ASP A 211 -2.96 5.80 5.59
CA ASP A 211 -3.25 6.79 4.55
C ASP A 211 -4.63 7.44 4.73
N VAL A 212 -5.62 6.68 5.20
CA VAL A 212 -6.96 7.20 5.48
C VAL A 212 -6.92 8.18 6.66
N LEU A 213 -6.14 7.89 7.70
CA LEU A 213 -5.94 8.83 8.81
C LEU A 213 -5.18 10.09 8.38
N LEU A 214 -4.18 9.97 7.50
CA LEU A 214 -3.52 11.12 6.90
C LEU A 214 -4.52 11.98 6.13
N GLY A 215 -5.37 11.37 5.30
CA GLY A 215 -6.42 12.07 4.57
C GLY A 215 -7.42 12.78 5.49
N LYS A 216 -7.77 12.16 6.61
CA LYS A 216 -8.59 12.80 7.65
C LYS A 216 -7.91 14.02 8.25
N CYS A 217 -6.59 13.94 8.55
CA CYS A 217 -5.82 15.08 9.04
C CYS A 217 -5.84 16.23 8.03
N PHE A 218 -5.60 15.98 6.76
CA PHE A 218 -5.69 17.00 5.71
C PHE A 218 -7.09 17.60 5.59
N HIS A 219 -8.14 16.77 5.69
CA HIS A 219 -9.52 17.25 5.68
C HIS A 219 -9.80 18.19 6.86
N GLN A 220 -9.38 17.82 8.07
CA GLN A 220 -9.56 18.65 9.28
C GLN A 220 -8.80 19.97 9.23
N GLN A 221 -7.64 19.96 8.60
CA GLN A 221 -6.80 21.15 8.38
C GLN A 221 -7.22 21.96 7.14
N GLN A 222 -8.24 21.50 6.40
CA GLN A 222 -8.69 22.11 5.15
C GLN A 222 -7.59 22.26 4.09
N VAL A 223 -6.64 21.34 4.07
CA VAL A 223 -5.56 21.31 3.08
C VAL A 223 -6.16 21.04 1.70
N VAL A 224 -5.75 21.81 0.71
CA VAL A 224 -6.18 21.59 -0.68
C VAL A 224 -5.41 20.42 -1.28
N VAL A 225 -6.12 19.34 -1.62
CA VAL A 225 -5.55 18.16 -2.28
C VAL A 225 -5.94 18.17 -3.75
N LYS A 226 -4.94 18.13 -4.63
CA LYS A 226 -5.09 18.12 -6.07
C LYS A 226 -4.78 16.74 -6.63
N HIS A 227 -5.71 16.15 -7.37
CA HIS A 227 -5.45 14.91 -8.12
C HIS A 227 -5.11 15.20 -9.56
N ILE A 228 -4.08 14.53 -10.09
CA ILE A 228 -3.61 14.66 -11.46
C ILE A 228 -3.52 13.29 -12.14
N ASP A 229 -3.43 13.28 -13.47
CA ASP A 229 -3.15 12.07 -14.24
C ASP A 229 -1.64 11.89 -14.40
N ASN A 230 -1.03 11.31 -13.37
CA ASN A 230 0.40 11.01 -13.33
C ASN A 230 0.66 9.69 -12.59
N PRO A 231 0.05 8.57 -13.04
CA PRO A 231 0.03 7.34 -12.27
C PRO A 231 1.39 6.65 -12.22
N VAL A 232 1.64 5.99 -11.09
CA VAL A 232 2.60 4.89 -10.98
C VAL A 232 1.92 3.58 -11.38
N LEU A 233 2.70 2.56 -11.76
CA LEU A 233 2.17 1.25 -12.13
C LEU A 233 2.32 0.26 -10.98
N PHE A 234 1.24 -0.44 -10.67
CA PHE A 234 1.24 -1.61 -9.81
C PHE A 234 1.16 -2.87 -10.68
N CYS A 235 2.24 -3.66 -10.70
CA CYS A 235 2.42 -4.76 -11.64
C CYS A 235 2.61 -6.12 -10.98
N ASP A 236 2.92 -6.17 -9.69
CA ASP A 236 3.21 -7.40 -8.96
C ASP A 236 2.17 -7.66 -7.88
N PHE A 237 1.54 -8.84 -7.93
CA PHE A 237 0.41 -9.16 -7.07
C PHE A 237 0.75 -10.42 -6.27
N GLU A 238 0.64 -10.33 -4.94
CA GLU A 238 0.74 -11.47 -4.07
C GLU A 238 -0.32 -12.53 -4.38
N ASP A 239 -0.10 -13.76 -3.95
CA ASP A 239 -1.08 -14.83 -4.07
C ASP A 239 -2.39 -14.53 -3.30
N ASN A 240 -3.46 -15.26 -3.67
CA ASN A 240 -4.79 -15.02 -3.12
C ASN A 240 -4.86 -15.23 -1.60
N ALA A 241 -4.08 -16.16 -1.04
CA ALA A 241 -4.07 -16.45 0.37
C ALA A 241 -3.39 -15.30 1.17
N SER A 242 -2.24 -14.84 0.69
CA SER A 242 -1.50 -13.72 1.26
C SER A 242 -2.33 -12.43 1.21
N TYR A 243 -3.00 -12.16 0.07
CA TYR A 243 -3.87 -10.99 -0.05
C TYR A 243 -5.08 -11.06 0.89
N LEU A 244 -5.68 -12.24 1.05
CA LEU A 244 -6.81 -12.43 1.96
C LEU A 244 -6.37 -12.21 3.42
N ALA A 245 -5.21 -12.76 3.82
CA ALA A 245 -4.66 -12.58 5.16
C ALA A 245 -4.36 -11.10 5.48
N LYS A 246 -3.74 -10.37 4.54
CA LYS A 246 -3.53 -8.91 4.65
C LYS A 246 -4.85 -8.14 4.75
N THR A 247 -5.88 -8.57 4.03
CA THR A 247 -7.21 -7.97 4.12
C THR A 247 -7.83 -8.18 5.50
N GLU A 248 -7.72 -9.39 6.05
CA GLU A 248 -8.20 -9.69 7.41
C GLU A 248 -7.45 -8.86 8.46
N GLU A 249 -6.13 -8.68 8.29
CA GLU A 249 -5.31 -7.80 9.14
C GLU A 249 -5.80 -6.35 9.07
N ALA A 250 -6.00 -5.81 7.86
CA ALA A 250 -6.53 -4.47 7.67
C ALA A 250 -7.91 -4.29 8.32
N LEU A 251 -8.77 -5.32 8.29
CA LEU A 251 -10.08 -5.26 8.94
C LEU A 251 -9.98 -5.26 10.48
N ARG A 252 -8.97 -5.92 11.05
CA ARG A 252 -8.68 -5.84 12.48
C ARG A 252 -8.16 -4.45 12.85
N THR A 253 -7.28 -3.86 12.03
CA THR A 253 -6.85 -2.47 12.18
C THR A 253 -8.04 -1.51 12.10
N LEU A 254 -8.96 -1.70 11.14
CA LEU A 254 -10.19 -0.91 11.05
C LEU A 254 -11.02 -0.96 12.34
N PHE A 255 -11.14 -2.13 12.96
CA PHE A 255 -11.85 -2.28 14.22
C PHE A 255 -11.14 -1.56 15.37
N ALA A 256 -9.82 -1.71 15.47
CA ALA A 256 -9.03 -1.05 16.52
C ALA A 256 -9.17 0.48 16.45
N PHE A 257 -9.17 1.05 15.26
CA PHE A 257 -9.26 2.50 15.01
C PHE A 257 -10.65 2.95 14.52
N ARG A 258 -11.72 2.18 14.82
CA ARG A 258 -13.08 2.47 14.31
C ARG A 258 -13.63 3.83 14.72
N LYS A 259 -13.22 4.35 15.89
CA LYS A 259 -13.64 5.68 16.35
C LYS A 259 -13.00 6.80 15.54
N GLU A 260 -11.72 6.64 15.25
CA GLU A 260 -10.92 7.57 14.47
C GLU A 260 -11.31 7.57 12.99
N LEU A 261 -11.66 6.39 12.45
CA LEU A 261 -11.99 6.14 11.04
C LEU A 261 -13.47 6.31 10.70
N LYS A 262 -14.29 6.67 11.68
CA LYS A 262 -15.72 6.90 11.47
C LYS A 262 -15.98 7.99 10.44
N GLY A 263 -16.81 7.68 9.42
CA GLY A 263 -17.11 8.57 8.29
C GLY A 263 -16.03 8.60 7.20
N TYR A 264 -14.92 7.84 7.38
CA TYR A 264 -13.83 7.73 6.39
C TYR A 264 -13.69 6.31 5.82
N SER A 265 -14.51 5.36 6.24
CA SER A 265 -14.52 3.99 5.72
C SER A 265 -15.94 3.53 5.37
N ARG A 266 -16.20 3.32 4.07
CA ARG A 266 -17.50 2.81 3.58
C ARG A 266 -17.90 1.46 4.20
N LEU A 267 -16.91 0.61 4.54
CA LEU A 267 -17.17 -0.67 5.17
C LEU A 267 -17.63 -0.46 6.61
N LEU A 268 -16.99 0.44 7.34
CA LEU A 268 -17.37 0.79 8.71
C LEU A 268 -18.76 1.40 8.75
N ASP A 269 -19.09 2.33 7.84
CA ASP A 269 -20.42 2.95 7.75
C ASP A 269 -21.52 1.91 7.50
N LYS A 270 -21.26 0.92 6.62
CA LYS A 270 -22.17 -0.20 6.38
C LYS A 270 -22.34 -1.09 7.61
N ALA A 271 -21.23 -1.40 8.30
CA ALA A 271 -21.27 -2.21 9.51
C ALA A 271 -22.07 -1.50 10.62
N GLU A 272 -21.83 -0.21 10.87
CA GLU A 272 -22.63 0.58 11.83
C GLU A 272 -24.12 0.65 11.46
N CYS A 273 -24.44 0.71 10.17
CA CYS A 273 -25.84 0.67 9.72
C CYS A 273 -26.50 -0.67 10.06
N ILE A 274 -25.80 -1.80 9.82
CA ILE A 274 -26.28 -3.15 10.15
C ILE A 274 -26.46 -3.31 11.67
N GLU A 275 -25.52 -2.78 12.46
CA GLU A 275 -25.60 -2.80 13.92
C GLU A 275 -26.79 -2.00 14.45
N ARG A 276 -27.04 -0.81 13.93
CA ARG A 276 -28.21 0.03 14.28
C ARG A 276 -29.55 -0.64 13.96
N LEU A 277 -29.59 -1.44 12.90
CA LEU A 277 -30.75 -2.21 12.50
C LEU A 277 -30.90 -3.53 13.29
N HIS A 278 -30.00 -3.80 14.23
CA HIS A 278 -29.93 -5.05 15.00
C HIS A 278 -29.81 -6.33 14.14
N LEU A 279 -29.28 -6.20 12.92
CA LEU A 279 -29.10 -7.32 11.98
C LEU A 279 -27.79 -8.08 12.16
N SER A 280 -26.86 -7.60 13.00
CA SER A 280 -25.54 -8.23 13.23
C SER A 280 -25.61 -9.75 13.51
N PRO A 281 -26.56 -10.30 14.30
CA PRO A 281 -26.63 -11.74 14.53
C PRO A 281 -26.85 -12.54 13.24
N LEU A 282 -27.62 -12.00 12.29
CA LEU A 282 -27.86 -12.64 10.99
C LEU A 282 -26.57 -12.74 10.19
N PHE A 283 -25.78 -11.64 10.13
CA PHE A 283 -24.51 -11.59 9.42
C PHE A 283 -23.45 -12.48 10.07
N VAL A 284 -23.40 -12.55 11.40
CA VAL A 284 -22.50 -13.46 12.13
C VAL A 284 -22.87 -14.92 11.85
N THR A 285 -24.15 -15.26 11.80
CA THR A 285 -24.60 -16.59 11.41
C THR A 285 -24.27 -16.90 9.96
N ALA A 286 -24.47 -15.95 9.05
CA ALA A 286 -24.08 -16.09 7.64
C ALA A 286 -22.57 -16.31 7.49
N TYR A 287 -21.73 -15.59 8.26
CA TYR A 287 -20.29 -15.85 8.28
C TYR A 287 -19.98 -17.30 8.68
N LYS A 288 -20.55 -17.79 9.78
CA LYS A 288 -20.32 -19.17 10.25
C LYS A 288 -20.71 -20.24 9.22
N LEU A 289 -21.78 -19.99 8.45
CA LEU A 289 -22.28 -20.95 7.45
C LEU A 289 -21.51 -20.85 6.13
N PHE A 290 -21.12 -19.66 5.69
CA PHE A 290 -20.61 -19.41 4.34
C PHE A 290 -19.14 -19.04 4.28
N ASN A 291 -18.43 -18.92 5.39
CA ASN A 291 -17.00 -18.55 5.42
C ASN A 291 -16.16 -19.49 4.55
N GLU A 292 -16.22 -20.82 4.78
CA GLU A 292 -15.43 -21.78 4.03
C GLU A 292 -15.76 -21.82 2.53
N PRO A 293 -17.03 -21.90 2.10
CA PRO A 293 -17.37 -21.80 0.68
C PRO A 293 -16.87 -20.52 0.02
N ILE A 294 -16.99 -19.36 0.71
CA ILE A 294 -16.52 -18.09 0.17
C ILE A 294 -14.97 -18.09 0.08
N LYS A 295 -14.26 -18.49 1.13
CA LYS A 295 -12.80 -18.61 1.12
C LYS A 295 -12.32 -19.51 -0.03
N ASN A 296 -12.92 -20.67 -0.21
CA ASN A 296 -12.58 -21.59 -1.30
C ASN A 296 -12.77 -20.94 -2.68
N CYS A 297 -13.84 -20.13 -2.85
CA CYS A 297 -14.04 -19.34 -4.07
C CYS A 297 -12.94 -18.28 -4.26
N LEU A 298 -12.54 -17.59 -3.20
CA LEU A 298 -11.53 -16.51 -3.23
C LEU A 298 -10.11 -17.05 -3.45
N LEU A 299 -9.80 -18.21 -2.90
CA LEU A 299 -8.49 -18.87 -3.03
C LEU A 299 -8.35 -19.65 -4.35
N GLY A 300 -9.46 -19.89 -5.06
CA GLY A 300 -9.47 -20.63 -6.31
C GLY A 300 -8.96 -19.82 -7.52
N ASN A 301 -8.95 -20.48 -8.69
CA ASN A 301 -8.41 -19.91 -9.94
C ASN A 301 -9.31 -18.86 -10.62
N LYS A 302 -10.52 -18.63 -10.12
CA LYS A 302 -11.48 -17.64 -10.65
C LYS A 302 -12.16 -16.88 -9.53
N PRO A 303 -11.41 -16.15 -8.69
CA PRO A 303 -11.97 -15.43 -7.56
C PRO A 303 -12.92 -14.32 -8.05
N LYS A 304 -14.02 -14.11 -7.32
CA LYS A 304 -15.02 -13.10 -7.67
C LYS A 304 -14.96 -11.93 -6.67
N VAL A 305 -14.72 -10.73 -7.16
CA VAL A 305 -14.65 -9.50 -6.35
C VAL A 305 -15.94 -9.25 -5.56
N PHE A 306 -17.09 -9.66 -6.11
CA PHE A 306 -18.37 -9.61 -5.37
C PHE A 306 -18.31 -10.40 -4.05
N TRP A 307 -17.85 -11.65 -4.09
CA TRP A 307 -17.69 -12.47 -2.88
C TRP A 307 -16.63 -11.93 -1.93
N PHE A 308 -15.58 -11.33 -2.47
CA PHE A 308 -14.57 -10.66 -1.65
C PHE A 308 -15.14 -9.48 -0.86
N ASN A 309 -15.98 -8.66 -1.47
CA ASN A 309 -16.64 -7.56 -0.77
C ASN A 309 -17.63 -8.04 0.30
N ILE A 310 -18.38 -9.12 0.03
CA ILE A 310 -19.23 -9.78 1.02
C ILE A 310 -18.38 -10.34 2.16
N TYR A 311 -17.30 -11.05 1.83
CA TYR A 311 -16.39 -11.62 2.82
C TYR A 311 -15.86 -10.58 3.79
N LYS A 312 -15.35 -9.43 3.29
CA LYS A 312 -14.86 -8.34 4.13
C LYS A 312 -15.89 -7.89 5.17
N LEU A 313 -17.13 -7.71 4.74
CA LEU A 313 -18.21 -7.26 5.63
C LEU A 313 -18.59 -8.33 6.66
N LEU A 314 -18.75 -9.58 6.23
CA LEU A 314 -19.08 -10.71 7.12
C LEU A 314 -17.96 -10.95 8.15
N TYR A 315 -16.68 -10.96 7.69
CA TYR A 315 -15.53 -11.11 8.56
C TYR A 315 -15.47 -9.99 9.60
N TYR A 316 -15.63 -8.74 9.19
CA TYR A 316 -15.60 -7.60 10.09
C TYR A 316 -16.69 -7.70 11.18
N LEU A 317 -17.94 -7.96 10.81
CA LEU A 317 -19.05 -8.09 11.77
C LEU A 317 -18.89 -9.31 12.69
N HIS A 318 -18.32 -10.40 12.19
CA HIS A 318 -17.99 -11.57 13.02
C HIS A 318 -16.88 -11.24 14.02
N TYR A 319 -15.82 -10.59 13.55
CA TYR A 319 -14.68 -10.20 14.39
C TYR A 319 -15.11 -9.24 15.51
N THR A 320 -15.87 -8.18 15.17
CA THR A 320 -16.36 -7.20 16.15
C THR A 320 -17.16 -7.85 17.27
N LYS A 321 -17.99 -8.85 16.94
CA LYS A 321 -18.83 -9.53 17.91
C LYS A 321 -18.07 -10.43 18.89
N ASN A 322 -16.89 -10.93 18.48
CA ASN A 322 -16.08 -11.83 19.31
C ASN A 322 -14.91 -11.09 20.01
N ALA A 323 -14.63 -9.86 19.64
CA ALA A 323 -13.58 -9.03 20.23
C ALA A 323 -14.07 -8.13 21.38
N ILE A 324 -15.38 -8.08 21.59
CA ILE A 324 -16.06 -7.41 22.71
C ILE A 324 -16.45 -8.45 23.76
#